data_d4bd84c0045485881b2cc19565baba5e
#
_entry.id   d4bd84c0045485881b2cc19565baba5e
#
_cell.length_a   1.000
_cell.length_b   1.000
_cell.length_c   1.000
_cell.angle_alpha   90.00
_cell.angle_beta   90.00
_cell.angle_gamma   90.00
#
_symmetry.space_group_name_H-M   'P 1'
#
loop_
_entity.id
_entity.type
_entity.pdbx_description
1 polymer ?
#
loop_
_entity_poly.entity_id
_entity_poly.type
_entity_poly.pdbx_seq_one_letter_code
_entity_poly.pdbx_strand_id
1 'polypeptide(L)'
;HYFIKSSSENLGKSLSLFAELMQNLNLKDDEFQPERNVVAEERRWRTDNNPMGYLYFRLFNSAYVYHPYHWTPIGFMNDIQTWTLEDIRSFHETYYQPSNAILVVTGDIKPDVVFTEAEKHFGAIANTRDIPAVKTIEPEQDGARRVIVNKESEVEMLAISFPIPNF
;
A
#
# COMPACT_ATOMS: atom_id res chain seq x y z
N HIS A 1 -3.30 0.83 -4.01
CA HIS A 1 -3.88 1.16 -5.32
C HIS A 1 -4.52 2.55 -5.29
N TYR A 2 -4.59 3.17 -6.47
CA TYR A 2 -5.26 4.44 -6.68
C TYR A 2 -6.51 4.20 -7.52
N PHE A 3 -7.57 4.96 -7.29
CA PHE A 3 -8.77 4.86 -8.10
C PHE A 3 -9.47 6.20 -8.25
N ILE A 4 -10.11 6.39 -9.38
CA ILE A 4 -11.03 7.50 -9.67
C ILE A 4 -12.35 6.91 -10.11
N LYS A 5 -13.44 7.38 -9.51
CA LYS A 5 -14.81 7.11 -9.96
C LYS A 5 -15.39 8.39 -10.52
N SER A 6 -15.68 8.38 -11.83
CA SER A 6 -16.10 9.57 -12.55
C SER A 6 -17.00 9.20 -13.73
N SER A 7 -17.54 10.21 -14.43
CA SER A 7 -18.20 10.04 -15.74
C SER A 7 -17.19 9.58 -16.80
N SER A 8 -17.64 8.81 -17.80
CA SER A 8 -16.83 8.36 -18.94
C SER A 8 -16.20 9.52 -19.72
N GLU A 9 -16.83 10.69 -19.73
CA GLU A 9 -16.30 11.93 -20.35
C GLU A 9 -14.98 12.39 -19.71
N ASN A 10 -14.72 12.03 -18.47
CA ASN A 10 -13.51 12.41 -17.74
C ASN A 10 -12.37 11.40 -17.88
N LEU A 11 -12.45 10.40 -18.77
CA LEU A 11 -11.42 9.39 -18.93
C LEU A 11 -10.05 10.02 -19.15
N GLY A 12 -9.89 10.85 -20.17
CA GLY A 12 -8.60 11.46 -20.50
C GLY A 12 -8.02 12.29 -19.34
N LYS A 13 -8.88 13.05 -18.63
CA LYS A 13 -8.45 13.80 -17.44
C LYS A 13 -8.02 12.90 -16.29
N SER A 14 -8.72 11.79 -16.08
CA SER A 14 -8.38 10.82 -15.03
C SER A 14 -7.05 10.11 -15.32
N LEU A 15 -6.83 9.72 -16.57
CA LEU A 15 -5.57 9.09 -17.00
C LEU A 15 -4.41 10.09 -16.95
N SER A 16 -4.62 11.33 -17.35
CA SER A 16 -3.63 12.40 -17.23
C SER A 16 -3.18 12.58 -15.77
N LEU A 17 -4.11 12.59 -14.82
CA LEU A 17 -3.78 12.73 -13.40
C LEU A 17 -2.92 11.55 -12.90
N PHE A 18 -3.26 10.32 -13.28
CA PHE A 18 -2.45 9.16 -12.89
C PHE A 18 -1.06 9.16 -13.55
N ALA A 19 -0.96 9.62 -14.78
CA ALA A 19 0.34 9.77 -15.45
C ALA A 19 1.22 10.82 -14.73
N GLU A 20 0.63 11.95 -14.32
CA GLU A 20 1.32 12.96 -13.51
C GLU A 20 1.79 12.40 -12.15
N LEU A 21 0.96 11.63 -11.46
CA LEU A 21 1.35 10.98 -10.19
C LEU A 21 2.50 9.99 -10.38
N MET A 22 2.57 9.32 -11.52
CA MET A 22 3.65 8.38 -11.82
C MET A 22 4.96 9.10 -12.15
N GLN A 23 4.91 10.18 -12.92
CA GLN A 23 6.10 10.79 -13.52
C GLN A 23 6.56 12.07 -12.80
N ASN A 24 5.62 12.92 -12.38
CA ASN A 24 5.90 14.28 -11.97
C ASN A 24 5.46 14.56 -10.52
N LEU A 25 5.43 13.54 -9.67
CA LEU A 25 5.03 13.74 -8.27
C LEU A 25 5.94 14.75 -7.57
N ASN A 26 5.36 15.88 -7.20
CA ASN A 26 6.09 16.96 -6.55
C ASN A 26 5.99 16.79 -5.02
N LEU A 27 7.03 16.21 -4.44
CA LEU A 27 7.13 16.00 -3.00
C LEU A 27 7.89 17.16 -2.34
N LYS A 28 7.20 17.92 -1.49
CA LYS A 28 7.76 19.04 -0.73
C LYS A 28 7.76 18.72 0.76
N ASP A 29 8.75 19.24 1.49
CA ASP A 29 8.90 18.96 2.90
C ASP A 29 7.78 19.58 3.75
N ASP A 30 7.33 20.76 3.42
CA ASP A 30 6.24 21.46 4.08
C ASP A 30 4.86 20.77 3.91
N GLU A 31 4.68 20.00 2.85
CA GLU A 31 3.51 19.16 2.62
C GLU A 31 3.68 17.76 3.24
N PHE A 32 4.90 17.22 3.21
CA PHE A 32 5.21 15.89 3.74
C PHE A 32 5.07 15.79 5.26
N GLN A 33 5.57 16.78 6.01
CA GLN A 33 5.55 16.71 7.47
C GLN A 33 4.13 16.66 8.06
N PRO A 34 3.16 17.49 7.61
CA PRO A 34 1.76 17.34 8.02
C PRO A 34 1.17 15.98 7.64
N GLU A 35 1.41 15.49 6.42
CA GLU A 35 0.86 14.22 5.95
C GLU A 35 1.39 13.03 6.76
N ARG A 36 2.67 13.02 7.12
CA ARG A 36 3.23 12.01 8.03
C ARG A 36 2.47 11.96 9.36
N ASN A 37 2.07 13.12 9.90
CA ASN A 37 1.26 13.18 11.11
C ASN A 37 -0.16 12.62 10.87
N VAL A 38 -0.75 12.86 9.71
CA VAL A 38 -2.05 12.25 9.33
C VAL A 38 -1.95 10.73 9.31
N VAL A 39 -0.89 10.17 8.72
CA VAL A 39 -0.65 8.71 8.72
C VAL A 39 -0.45 8.17 10.15
N ALA A 40 0.23 8.91 11.02
CA ALA A 40 0.39 8.54 12.42
C ALA A 40 -0.96 8.52 13.18
N GLU A 41 -1.85 9.50 12.92
CA GLU A 41 -3.21 9.51 13.49
C GLU A 41 -4.06 8.37 12.91
N GLU A 42 -3.94 8.06 11.61
CA GLU A 42 -4.61 6.92 11.00
C GLU A 42 -4.19 5.61 11.68
N ARG A 43 -2.90 5.43 11.96
CA ARG A 43 -2.37 4.30 12.71
C ARG A 43 -2.99 4.22 14.11
N ARG A 44 -3.04 5.32 14.86
CA ARG A 44 -3.65 5.37 16.18
C ARG A 44 -5.12 4.98 16.12
N TRP A 45 -5.86 5.57 15.19
CA TRP A 45 -7.30 5.36 15.07
C TRP A 45 -7.65 3.93 14.63
N ARG A 46 -6.98 3.42 13.60
CA ARG A 46 -7.31 2.10 13.02
C ARG A 46 -6.72 0.94 13.79
N THR A 47 -5.60 1.13 14.46
CA THR A 47 -4.83 0.05 15.07
C THR A 47 -4.66 0.25 16.57
N ASP A 48 -3.96 1.31 16.99
CA ASP A 48 -3.49 1.39 18.36
C ASP A 48 -4.63 1.63 19.36
N ASN A 49 -5.66 2.39 18.99
CA ASN A 49 -6.83 2.69 19.81
C ASN A 49 -8.05 1.79 19.48
N ASN A 50 -7.92 0.87 18.52
CA ASN A 50 -8.97 -0.05 18.13
C ASN A 50 -8.60 -1.47 18.56
N PRO A 51 -9.34 -2.11 19.51
CA PRO A 51 -9.00 -3.43 20.01
C PRO A 51 -8.96 -4.51 18.92
N MET A 52 -9.90 -4.49 17.97
CA MET A 52 -9.93 -5.43 16.84
C MET A 52 -8.77 -5.16 15.86
N GLY A 53 -8.52 -3.90 15.54
CA GLY A 53 -7.40 -3.51 14.68
C GLY A 53 -6.05 -3.90 15.28
N TYR A 54 -5.91 -3.72 16.59
CA TYR A 54 -4.69 -4.14 17.29
C TYR A 54 -4.53 -5.65 17.37
N LEU A 55 -5.62 -6.39 17.62
CA LEU A 55 -5.61 -7.85 17.60
C LEU A 55 -5.17 -8.37 16.21
N TYR A 56 -5.74 -7.82 15.13
CA TYR A 56 -5.38 -8.16 13.76
C TYR A 56 -3.90 -7.87 13.46
N PHE A 57 -3.43 -6.69 13.85
CA PHE A 57 -2.03 -6.32 13.74
C PHE A 57 -1.10 -7.34 14.45
N ARG A 58 -1.44 -7.73 15.69
CA ARG A 58 -0.67 -8.71 16.45
C ARG A 58 -0.75 -10.13 15.88
N LEU A 59 -1.88 -10.48 15.25
CA LEU A 59 -2.03 -11.74 14.54
C LEU A 59 -1.01 -11.85 13.40
N PHE A 60 -0.92 -10.83 12.55
CA PHE A 60 0.05 -10.80 11.45
C PHE A 60 1.49 -10.80 11.94
N ASN A 61 1.80 -10.03 12.98
CA ASN A 61 3.14 -10.00 13.56
C ASN A 61 3.57 -11.36 14.14
N SER A 62 2.63 -12.19 14.58
CA SER A 62 2.92 -13.53 15.09
C SER A 62 2.87 -14.62 14.02
N ALA A 63 2.01 -14.45 13.01
CA ALA A 63 1.88 -15.39 11.91
C ALA A 63 3.11 -15.41 10.99
N TYR A 64 3.68 -14.22 10.73
CA TYR A 64 4.85 -14.05 9.87
C TYR A 64 6.06 -13.58 10.67
N VAL A 65 7.15 -14.32 10.61
CA VAL A 65 8.41 -14.00 11.30
C VAL A 65 9.33 -13.19 10.40
N TYR A 66 9.38 -13.55 9.12
CA TYR A 66 10.33 -13.00 8.17
C TYR A 66 9.68 -12.36 6.95
N HIS A 67 8.53 -12.89 6.50
CA HIS A 67 7.84 -12.34 5.34
C HIS A 67 7.33 -10.92 5.61
N PRO A 68 7.36 -10.00 4.61
CA PRO A 68 6.86 -8.62 4.76
C PRO A 68 5.41 -8.49 5.21
N TYR A 69 4.59 -9.52 5.13
CA TYR A 69 3.25 -9.53 5.72
C TYR A 69 3.23 -9.40 7.24
N HIS A 70 4.38 -9.60 7.90
CA HIS A 70 4.59 -9.23 9.29
C HIS A 70 4.26 -7.74 9.56
N TRP A 71 4.57 -6.86 8.61
CA TRP A 71 4.10 -5.47 8.63
C TRP A 71 2.72 -5.40 8.00
N THR A 72 1.74 -4.95 8.71
CA THR A 72 0.45 -4.62 8.11
C THR A 72 0.59 -3.39 7.20
N PRO A 73 -0.37 -3.11 6.31
CA PRO A 73 -0.24 -1.98 5.36
C PRO A 73 0.07 -0.63 5.99
N ILE A 74 -0.41 -0.38 7.22
CA ILE A 74 -0.11 0.87 7.94
C ILE A 74 1.31 0.89 8.55
N GLY A 75 1.96 -0.28 8.71
CA GLY A 75 3.28 -0.41 9.28
C GLY A 75 3.37 -0.14 10.79
N PHE A 76 4.58 0.10 11.28
CA PHE A 76 4.85 0.40 12.69
C PHE A 76 4.93 1.91 12.93
N MET A 77 4.48 2.35 14.11
CA MET A 77 4.52 3.77 14.50
C MET A 77 5.93 4.35 14.44
N ASN A 78 6.95 3.58 14.83
CA ASN A 78 8.33 4.03 14.77
C ASN A 78 8.74 4.38 13.33
N ASP A 79 8.40 3.54 12.35
CA ASP A 79 8.73 3.79 10.95
C ASP A 79 8.02 5.04 10.45
N ILE A 80 6.72 5.18 10.74
CA ILE A 80 5.92 6.36 10.38
C ILE A 80 6.57 7.65 10.93
N GLN A 81 7.05 7.63 12.18
CA GLN A 81 7.65 8.79 12.82
C GLN A 81 9.06 9.12 12.31
N THR A 82 9.76 8.13 11.76
CA THR A 82 11.15 8.29 11.29
C THR A 82 11.29 8.45 9.79
N TRP A 83 10.23 8.27 9.00
CA TRP A 83 10.27 8.51 7.56
C TRP A 83 10.80 9.89 7.23
N THR A 84 11.66 9.93 6.25
CA THR A 84 12.17 11.17 5.66
C THR A 84 11.55 11.41 4.28
N LEU A 85 11.61 12.64 3.80
CA LEU A 85 11.19 12.97 2.45
C LEU A 85 12.01 12.19 1.40
N GLU A 86 13.29 11.94 1.68
CA GLU A 86 14.17 11.17 0.81
C GLU A 86 13.75 9.71 0.70
N ASP A 87 13.30 9.09 1.79
CA ASP A 87 12.77 7.72 1.77
C ASP A 87 11.56 7.62 0.83
N ILE A 88 10.63 8.59 0.90
CA ILE A 88 9.45 8.62 0.03
C ILE A 88 9.83 8.87 -1.43
N ARG A 89 10.76 9.77 -1.69
CA ARG A 89 11.28 10.00 -3.06
C ARG A 89 11.93 8.75 -3.63
N SER A 90 12.81 8.12 -2.89
CA SER A 90 13.49 6.89 -3.29
C SER A 90 12.51 5.75 -3.55
N PHE A 91 11.46 5.63 -2.71
CA PHE A 91 10.39 4.66 -2.90
C PHE A 91 9.62 4.95 -4.20
N HIS A 92 9.19 6.19 -4.41
CA HIS A 92 8.49 6.59 -5.63
C HIS A 92 9.34 6.32 -6.87
N GLU A 93 10.58 6.78 -6.90
CA GLU A 93 11.50 6.56 -8.02
C GLU A 93 11.77 5.09 -8.31
N THR A 94 11.75 4.23 -7.29
CA THR A 94 12.02 2.80 -7.46
C THR A 94 10.78 2.04 -7.96
N TYR A 95 9.61 2.30 -7.37
CA TYR A 95 8.44 1.44 -7.56
C TYR A 95 7.36 2.00 -8.49
N TYR A 96 7.35 3.32 -8.76
CA TYR A 96 6.42 3.95 -9.70
C TYR A 96 6.98 3.90 -11.12
N GLN A 97 7.02 2.70 -11.66
CA GLN A 97 7.51 2.40 -13.00
C GLN A 97 6.38 1.81 -13.85
N PRO A 98 6.30 2.12 -15.16
CA PRO A 98 5.30 1.51 -16.05
C PRO A 98 5.31 -0.04 -15.99
N SER A 99 6.49 -0.66 -15.91
CA SER A 99 6.63 -2.10 -15.77
C SER A 99 6.08 -2.69 -14.47
N ASN A 100 5.82 -1.85 -13.46
CA ASN A 100 5.26 -2.22 -12.17
C ASN A 100 3.83 -1.68 -11.97
N ALA A 101 3.19 -1.23 -13.03
CA ALA A 101 1.85 -0.64 -12.96
C ALA A 101 0.84 -1.44 -13.78
N ILE A 102 -0.37 -1.54 -13.27
CA ILE A 102 -1.52 -2.10 -13.98
C ILE A 102 -2.61 -1.05 -13.99
N LEU A 103 -3.02 -0.65 -15.19
CA LEU A 103 -4.14 0.26 -15.41
C LEU A 103 -5.41 -0.57 -15.67
N VAL A 104 -6.43 -0.39 -14.85
CA VAL A 104 -7.74 -1.02 -15.02
C VAL A 104 -8.80 0.05 -15.22
N VAL A 105 -9.54 -0.04 -16.30
CA VAL A 105 -10.66 0.85 -16.60
C VAL A 105 -11.93 0.04 -16.78
N THR A 106 -12.99 0.39 -16.07
CA THR A 106 -14.30 -0.25 -16.15
C THR A 106 -15.40 0.79 -16.31
N GLY A 107 -16.38 0.52 -17.14
CA GLY A 107 -17.52 1.44 -17.34
C GLY A 107 -18.09 1.35 -18.75
N ASP A 108 -19.03 2.26 -19.05
CA ASP A 108 -19.62 2.39 -20.38
C ASP A 108 -18.68 3.18 -21.31
N ILE A 109 -17.67 2.48 -21.81
CA ILE A 109 -16.66 3.06 -22.71
C ILE A 109 -16.08 1.98 -23.63
N LYS A 110 -15.75 2.36 -24.85
CA LYS A 110 -15.17 1.44 -25.81
C LYS A 110 -13.69 1.15 -25.48
N PRO A 111 -13.23 -0.11 -25.49
CA PRO A 111 -11.84 -0.45 -25.18
C PRO A 111 -10.81 0.31 -26.03
N ASP A 112 -11.05 0.47 -27.34
CA ASP A 112 -10.12 1.18 -28.23
C ASP A 112 -9.91 2.64 -27.82
N VAL A 113 -10.95 3.30 -27.29
CA VAL A 113 -10.84 4.65 -26.77
C VAL A 113 -9.96 4.67 -25.51
N VAL A 114 -10.13 3.66 -24.65
CA VAL A 114 -9.31 3.54 -23.43
C VAL A 114 -7.85 3.32 -23.79
N PHE A 115 -7.55 2.42 -24.73
CA PHE A 115 -6.17 2.15 -25.15
C PHE A 115 -5.53 3.37 -25.81
N THR A 116 -6.28 4.10 -26.65
CA THR A 116 -5.78 5.33 -27.29
C THR A 116 -5.45 6.41 -26.26
N GLU A 117 -6.32 6.64 -25.30
CA GLU A 117 -6.07 7.61 -24.23
C GLU A 117 -4.95 7.14 -23.27
N ALA A 118 -4.87 5.84 -22.98
CA ALA A 118 -3.77 5.30 -22.16
C ALA A 118 -2.41 5.50 -22.86
N GLU A 119 -2.29 5.15 -24.13
CA GLU A 119 -1.07 5.36 -24.93
C GLU A 119 -0.66 6.83 -24.97
N LYS A 120 -1.60 7.73 -25.15
CA LYS A 120 -1.36 9.17 -25.17
C LYS A 120 -0.74 9.69 -23.86
N HIS A 121 -1.18 9.18 -22.69
CA HIS A 121 -0.76 9.68 -21.39
C HIS A 121 0.41 8.90 -20.80
N PHE A 122 0.52 7.61 -21.07
CA PHE A 122 1.55 6.75 -20.48
C PHE A 122 2.63 6.27 -21.46
N GLY A 123 2.35 6.28 -22.77
CA GLY A 123 3.24 5.70 -23.78
C GLY A 123 4.64 6.31 -23.84
N ALA A 124 4.80 7.56 -23.45
CA ALA A 124 6.11 8.24 -23.39
C ALA A 124 6.84 8.05 -22.05
N ILE A 125 6.20 7.45 -21.04
CA ILE A 125 6.84 7.26 -19.73
C ILE A 125 7.77 6.05 -19.81
N ALA A 126 9.07 6.29 -19.66
CA ALA A 126 10.07 5.24 -19.69
C ALA A 126 10.27 4.60 -18.30
N ASN A 127 10.65 3.31 -18.30
CA ASN A 127 11.18 2.70 -17.08
C ASN A 127 12.58 3.28 -16.82
N THR A 128 12.81 3.78 -15.63
CA THR A 128 14.08 4.41 -15.23
C THR A 128 14.87 3.55 -14.26
N ARG A 129 14.22 2.56 -13.62
CA ARG A 129 14.85 1.64 -12.67
C ARG A 129 14.25 0.24 -12.79
N ASP A 130 15.07 -0.75 -12.44
CA ASP A 130 14.60 -2.12 -12.25
C ASP A 130 13.88 -2.26 -10.91
N ILE A 131 12.77 -3.02 -10.91
CA ILE A 131 12.04 -3.31 -9.69
C ILE A 131 12.78 -4.41 -8.92
N PRO A 132 13.14 -4.18 -7.64
CA PRO A 132 13.78 -5.20 -6.83
C PRO A 132 12.87 -6.44 -6.69
N ALA A 133 13.42 -7.62 -6.99
CA ALA A 133 12.68 -8.86 -6.83
C ALA A 133 12.48 -9.18 -5.34
N VAL A 134 11.25 -9.49 -4.95
CA VAL A 134 10.96 -10.02 -3.62
C VAL A 134 11.39 -11.48 -3.57
N LYS A 135 12.40 -11.77 -2.74
CA LYS A 135 12.98 -13.12 -2.57
C LYS A 135 12.73 -13.68 -1.17
N THR A 136 11.73 -13.16 -0.49
CA THR A 136 11.43 -13.54 0.89
C THR A 136 10.65 -14.84 0.92
N ILE A 137 11.18 -15.82 1.65
CA ILE A 137 10.50 -17.08 1.93
C ILE A 137 10.30 -17.15 3.45
N GLU A 138 9.04 -17.23 3.88
CA GLU A 138 8.72 -17.44 5.29
C GLU A 138 9.21 -18.82 5.73
N PRO A 139 9.94 -18.95 6.85
CA PRO A 139 10.34 -20.26 7.38
C PRO A 139 9.10 -21.07 7.78
N GLU A 140 9.23 -22.38 7.72
CA GLU A 140 8.18 -23.28 8.19
C GLU A 140 7.84 -23.02 9.67
N GLN A 141 6.57 -23.21 10.00
CA GLN A 141 6.10 -23.05 11.37
C GLN A 141 6.25 -24.37 12.13
N ASP A 142 7.19 -24.42 13.07
CA ASP A 142 7.51 -25.63 13.86
C ASP A 142 6.44 -25.98 14.90
N GLY A 143 5.54 -25.05 15.22
CA GLY A 143 4.51 -25.29 16.24
C GLY A 143 3.54 -24.11 16.39
N ALA A 144 2.63 -24.23 17.34
CA ALA A 144 1.64 -23.17 17.61
C ALA A 144 2.32 -21.93 18.19
N ARG A 145 1.94 -20.76 17.65
CA ARG A 145 2.32 -19.45 18.19
C ARG A 145 1.11 -18.84 18.89
N ARG A 146 1.28 -18.40 20.12
CA ARG A 146 0.20 -17.80 20.91
C ARG A 146 0.61 -16.42 21.42
N VAL A 147 -0.24 -15.43 21.17
CA VAL A 147 -0.08 -14.07 21.69
C VAL A 147 -1.33 -13.71 22.49
N ILE A 148 -1.13 -13.21 23.71
CA ILE A 148 -2.21 -12.64 24.53
C ILE A 148 -2.07 -11.13 24.49
N VAL A 149 -3.14 -10.46 24.09
CA VAL A 149 -3.22 -9.01 23.99
C VAL A 149 -4.12 -8.50 25.10
N ASN A 150 -3.55 -7.68 25.98
CA ASN A 150 -4.32 -6.99 27.03
C ASN A 150 -4.67 -5.60 26.55
N LYS A 151 -5.92 -5.40 26.16
CA LYS A 151 -6.48 -4.13 25.73
C LYS A 151 -7.86 -3.95 26.31
N GLU A 152 -8.19 -2.71 26.65
CA GLU A 152 -9.56 -2.38 27.06
C GLU A 152 -10.53 -2.65 25.90
N SER A 153 -11.54 -3.45 26.15
CA SER A 153 -12.55 -3.88 25.17
C SER A 153 -13.82 -4.29 25.88
N GLU A 154 -14.95 -4.08 25.26
CA GLU A 154 -16.26 -4.50 25.76
C GLU A 154 -16.47 -6.02 25.68
N VAL A 155 -15.73 -6.70 24.82
CA VAL A 155 -15.86 -8.14 24.57
C VAL A 155 -14.50 -8.81 24.46
N GLU A 156 -14.42 -10.06 24.85
CA GLU A 156 -13.27 -10.92 24.58
C GLU A 156 -13.25 -11.31 23.09
N MET A 157 -12.07 -11.32 22.50
CA MET A 157 -11.88 -11.62 21.09
C MET A 157 -10.82 -12.68 20.91
N LEU A 158 -11.05 -13.62 20.00
CA LEU A 158 -10.11 -14.65 19.59
C LEU A 158 -9.92 -14.57 18.07
N ALA A 159 -8.66 -14.55 17.63
CA ALA A 159 -8.31 -14.67 16.21
C ALA A 159 -7.34 -15.84 16.04
N ILE A 160 -7.59 -16.69 15.04
CA ILE A 160 -6.76 -17.85 14.71
C ILE A 160 -6.44 -17.79 13.23
N SER A 161 -5.17 -18.01 12.88
CA SER A 161 -4.71 -18.13 11.50
C SER A 161 -4.04 -19.47 11.26
N PHE A 162 -4.22 -20.00 10.05
CA PHE A 162 -3.58 -21.22 9.59
C PHE A 162 -2.84 -20.92 8.28
N PRO A 163 -1.58 -21.35 8.12
CA PRO A 163 -0.93 -21.30 6.83
C PRO A 163 -1.64 -22.24 5.85
N ILE A 164 -1.89 -21.74 4.65
CA ILE A 164 -2.48 -22.54 3.57
C ILE A 164 -1.53 -22.50 2.37
N PRO A 165 -1.53 -23.54 1.52
CA PRO A 165 -0.76 -23.51 0.28
C PRO A 165 -1.14 -22.30 -0.58
N ASN A 166 -0.14 -21.70 -1.21
CA ASN A 166 -0.35 -20.67 -2.22
C ASN A 166 -0.76 -21.35 -3.54
N PHE A 167 -1.76 -20.80 -4.24
CA PHE A 167 -2.25 -21.30 -5.52
C PHE A 167 -1.61 -20.54 -6.66
#